data_3ce701b1be9b335bbe52088e0f57f03c
#
_entry.id   3ce701b1be9b335bbe52088e0f57f03c
#
_cell.length_a   1.000
_cell.length_b   1.000
_cell.length_c   1.000
_cell.angle_alpha   90.00
_cell.angle_beta   90.00
_cell.angle_gamma   90.00
#
_symmetry.space_group_name_H-M   'P 1'
#
loop_
_entity.id
_entity.type
_entity.pdbx_description
1 polymer ?
#
loop_
_entity_poly.entity_id
_entity_poly.type
_entity_poly.pdbx_seq_one_letter_code
_entity_poly.pdbx_strand_id
1 'polypeptide(L)'
;GLQSLKKFNVSQEKSLVAISVRSWGSSDKYLQEMAKAADALVEQNNVQIVLLPLQYPADVTACRKLQQFMKEDAVILDAAFDTEQFLALMGNFSLLIGMRLHALIFAAVMEVPFIALSYDPKIDGFVKEVEGTNIGAIENFVAEDLVVAAQNVLKLENTSNERLVQLREKALENSQLAFGLLNR
;
A
#
# COMPACT_ATOMS: atom_id res chain seq x y z
N GLY A 1 -0.15 16.58 -1.16
CA GLY A 1 -0.73 15.31 -1.62
C GLY A 1 -1.44 15.46 -2.96
N LEU A 2 -2.62 16.07 -3.00
CA LEU A 2 -3.45 16.20 -4.23
C LEU A 2 -2.76 16.93 -5.39
N GLN A 3 -1.95 17.95 -5.13
CA GLN A 3 -1.21 18.64 -6.21
C GLN A 3 -0.13 17.76 -6.85
N SER A 4 0.48 16.85 -6.08
CA SER A 4 1.45 15.91 -6.60
C SER A 4 0.79 14.83 -7.46
N LEU A 5 -0.40 14.35 -7.09
CA LEU A 5 -1.18 13.38 -7.84
C LEU A 5 -1.70 13.93 -9.19
N LYS A 6 -2.07 15.22 -9.25
CA LYS A 6 -2.51 15.87 -10.49
C LYS A 6 -1.48 15.80 -11.63
N LYS A 7 -0.18 15.80 -11.30
CA LYS A 7 0.90 15.69 -12.30
C LYS A 7 0.94 14.33 -13.00
N PHE A 8 0.32 13.30 -12.39
CA PHE A 8 0.33 11.94 -12.90
C PHE A 8 -1.02 11.49 -13.50
N ASN A 9 -1.95 12.42 -13.76
CA ASN A 9 -3.29 12.12 -14.29
C ASN A 9 -4.10 11.16 -13.40
N VAL A 10 -3.93 11.26 -12.09
CA VAL A 10 -4.72 10.48 -11.13
C VAL A 10 -6.12 11.06 -11.05
N SER A 11 -7.13 10.20 -11.13
CA SER A 11 -8.56 10.57 -11.04
C SER A 11 -8.88 11.25 -9.71
N GLN A 12 -9.79 12.22 -9.75
CA GLN A 12 -10.34 12.88 -8.57
C GLN A 12 -11.75 12.37 -8.21
N GLU A 13 -12.31 11.52 -9.07
CA GLU A 13 -13.69 11.03 -8.93
C GLU A 13 -13.75 9.56 -8.50
N LYS A 14 -12.67 8.82 -8.72
CA LYS A 14 -12.57 7.40 -8.36
C LYS A 14 -11.86 7.23 -7.03
N SER A 15 -12.24 6.22 -6.26
CA SER A 15 -11.45 5.75 -5.12
C SER A 15 -10.10 5.24 -5.60
N LEU A 16 -9.03 5.61 -4.90
CA LEU A 16 -7.67 5.27 -5.30
C LEU A 16 -7.16 4.06 -4.50
N VAL A 17 -6.71 3.04 -5.20
CA VAL A 17 -6.05 1.87 -4.60
C VAL A 17 -4.57 1.90 -4.95
N ALA A 18 -3.72 2.09 -3.94
CA ALA A 18 -2.28 2.05 -4.10
C ALA A 18 -1.77 0.60 -4.10
N ILE A 19 -0.85 0.28 -5.01
CA ILE A 19 -0.15 -1.01 -5.02
C ILE A 19 1.35 -0.74 -4.95
N SER A 20 2.02 -1.24 -3.89
CA SER A 20 3.46 -1.12 -3.71
C SER A 20 4.13 -2.49 -3.80
N VAL A 21 4.78 -2.74 -4.95
CA VAL A 21 5.51 -3.97 -5.26
C VAL A 21 7.00 -3.73 -5.42
N ARG A 22 7.78 -4.79 -5.33
CA ARG A 22 9.21 -4.83 -5.62
C ARG A 22 9.55 -6.09 -6.41
N SER A 23 10.69 -6.12 -7.09
CA SER A 23 11.20 -7.36 -7.66
C SER A 23 11.46 -8.39 -6.56
N TRP A 24 10.97 -9.62 -6.74
CA TRP A 24 11.09 -10.71 -5.78
C TRP A 24 11.29 -12.05 -6.47
N GLY A 25 12.28 -12.81 -6.02
CA GLY A 25 12.59 -14.13 -6.59
C GLY A 25 12.93 -14.08 -8.08
N SER A 26 12.81 -15.23 -8.74
CA SER A 26 13.07 -15.39 -10.18
C SER A 26 11.79 -15.52 -11.02
N SER A 27 10.61 -15.54 -10.37
CA SER A 27 9.31 -15.74 -11.05
C SER A 27 8.46 -14.48 -10.94
N ASP A 28 7.83 -14.10 -12.04
CA ASP A 28 6.86 -12.99 -12.07
C ASP A 28 5.42 -13.46 -11.75
N LYS A 29 5.22 -14.71 -11.28
CA LYS A 29 3.89 -15.27 -10.99
C LYS A 29 3.08 -14.37 -10.05
N TYR A 30 3.70 -13.85 -8.97
CA TYR A 30 3.03 -12.97 -8.02
C TYR A 30 2.57 -11.65 -8.66
N LEU A 31 3.32 -11.11 -9.65
CA LEU A 31 2.90 -9.92 -10.40
C LEU A 31 1.72 -10.24 -11.32
N GLN A 32 1.69 -11.45 -11.91
CA GLN A 32 0.56 -11.87 -12.74
C GLN A 32 -0.72 -12.04 -11.92
N GLU A 33 -0.63 -12.64 -10.72
CA GLU A 33 -1.77 -12.72 -9.79
C GLU A 33 -2.20 -11.34 -9.30
N MET A 34 -1.23 -10.45 -8.99
CA MET A 34 -1.51 -9.06 -8.61
C MET A 34 -2.22 -8.30 -9.74
N ALA A 35 -1.79 -8.48 -10.99
CA ALA A 35 -2.42 -7.87 -12.16
C ALA A 35 -3.88 -8.31 -12.32
N LYS A 36 -4.16 -9.62 -12.20
CA LYS A 36 -5.53 -10.15 -12.24
C LYS A 36 -6.41 -9.54 -11.15
N ALA A 37 -5.87 -9.44 -9.92
CA ALA A 37 -6.60 -8.82 -8.82
C ALA A 37 -6.85 -7.32 -9.06
N ALA A 38 -5.85 -6.59 -9.56
CA ALA A 38 -5.96 -5.18 -9.87
C ALA A 38 -7.02 -4.92 -10.97
N ASP A 39 -7.01 -5.71 -12.06
CA ASP A 39 -8.01 -5.64 -13.13
C ASP A 39 -9.42 -5.88 -12.57
N ALA A 40 -9.61 -6.94 -11.76
CA ALA A 40 -10.89 -7.24 -11.16
C ALA A 40 -11.40 -6.12 -10.21
N LEU A 41 -10.49 -5.47 -9.47
CA LEU A 41 -10.86 -4.34 -8.62
C LEU A 41 -11.31 -3.13 -9.45
N VAL A 42 -10.65 -2.83 -10.56
CA VAL A 42 -11.08 -1.75 -11.47
C VAL A 42 -12.45 -2.04 -12.05
N GLU A 43 -12.67 -3.26 -12.59
CA GLU A 43 -13.92 -3.67 -13.21
C GLU A 43 -15.12 -3.66 -12.23
N GLN A 44 -14.90 -4.09 -10.99
CA GLN A 44 -15.97 -4.37 -10.02
C GLN A 44 -16.24 -3.24 -9.02
N ASN A 45 -15.29 -2.34 -8.77
CA ASN A 45 -15.35 -1.39 -7.65
C ASN A 45 -15.22 0.08 -8.05
N ASN A 46 -15.15 0.41 -9.34
CA ASN A 46 -14.94 1.79 -9.83
C ASN A 46 -13.74 2.49 -9.16
N VAL A 47 -12.63 1.76 -9.00
CA VAL A 47 -11.38 2.29 -8.46
C VAL A 47 -10.39 2.64 -9.56
N GLN A 48 -9.37 3.42 -9.24
CA GLN A 48 -8.18 3.59 -10.05
C GLN A 48 -6.98 2.99 -9.34
N ILE A 49 -6.21 2.18 -10.04
CA ILE A 49 -4.96 1.61 -9.52
C ILE A 49 -3.84 2.61 -9.68
N VAL A 50 -3.10 2.83 -8.59
CA VAL A 50 -1.91 3.67 -8.53
C VAL A 50 -0.72 2.83 -8.07
N LEU A 51 0.24 2.62 -8.94
CA LEU A 51 1.46 1.86 -8.65
C LEU A 51 2.48 2.78 -7.99
N LEU A 52 2.86 2.43 -6.76
CA LEU A 52 3.66 3.25 -5.86
C LEU A 52 5.07 2.65 -5.66
N PRO A 53 6.08 3.06 -6.44
CA PRO A 53 7.46 2.62 -6.24
C PRO A 53 8.02 3.28 -4.97
N LEU A 54 8.14 2.53 -3.88
CA LEU A 54 8.60 3.05 -2.61
C LEU A 54 10.11 3.33 -2.63
N GLN A 55 10.89 2.39 -3.16
CA GLN A 55 12.34 2.56 -3.33
C GLN A 55 12.63 2.98 -4.77
N TYR A 56 12.67 4.29 -4.97
CA TYR A 56 12.96 4.85 -6.29
C TYR A 56 14.47 4.83 -6.60
N PRO A 57 14.92 4.48 -7.81
CA PRO A 57 14.11 3.98 -8.94
C PRO A 57 13.94 2.45 -8.96
N ALA A 58 14.45 1.73 -7.97
CA ALA A 58 14.53 0.27 -7.96
C ALA A 58 13.16 -0.43 -8.16
N ASP A 59 12.10 0.08 -7.54
CA ASP A 59 10.77 -0.53 -7.61
C ASP A 59 10.00 -0.18 -8.90
N VAL A 60 10.46 0.84 -9.66
CA VAL A 60 9.80 1.22 -10.93
C VAL A 60 9.76 0.07 -11.91
N THR A 61 10.81 -0.76 -11.95
CA THR A 61 10.84 -1.95 -12.82
C THR A 61 9.74 -2.95 -12.49
N ALA A 62 9.50 -3.22 -11.20
CA ALA A 62 8.41 -4.10 -10.77
C ALA A 62 7.03 -3.50 -11.08
N CYS A 63 6.86 -2.19 -10.87
CA CYS A 63 5.63 -1.48 -11.21
C CYS A 63 5.33 -1.55 -12.71
N ARG A 64 6.33 -1.33 -13.57
CA ARG A 64 6.18 -1.43 -15.03
C ARG A 64 5.84 -2.85 -15.48
N LYS A 65 6.48 -3.87 -14.89
CA LYS A 65 6.12 -5.26 -15.18
C LYS A 65 4.68 -5.58 -14.76
N LEU A 66 4.27 -5.14 -13.57
CA LEU A 66 2.89 -5.30 -13.12
C LEU A 66 1.91 -4.66 -14.11
N GLN A 67 2.16 -3.40 -14.50
CA GLN A 67 1.34 -2.69 -15.48
C GLN A 67 1.25 -3.44 -16.83
N GLN A 68 2.34 -4.06 -17.29
CA GLN A 68 2.35 -4.86 -18.52
C GLN A 68 1.49 -6.12 -18.44
N PHE A 69 1.30 -6.70 -17.25
CA PHE A 69 0.42 -7.85 -17.05
C PHE A 69 -1.05 -7.46 -16.87
N MET A 70 -1.33 -6.21 -16.51
CA MET A 70 -2.69 -5.68 -16.37
C MET A 70 -3.34 -5.46 -17.75
N LYS A 71 -4.68 -5.63 -17.78
CA LYS A 71 -5.54 -5.25 -18.92
C LYS A 71 -6.11 -3.87 -18.74
N GLU A 72 -6.38 -3.50 -17.49
CA GLU A 72 -6.91 -2.20 -17.12
C GLU A 72 -5.79 -1.18 -16.90
N ASP A 73 -6.12 0.10 -17.06
CA ASP A 73 -5.16 1.19 -16.89
C ASP A 73 -4.74 1.39 -15.43
N ALA A 74 -3.45 1.53 -15.20
CA ALA A 74 -2.88 1.90 -13.92
C ALA A 74 -1.91 3.09 -14.08
N VAL A 75 -1.84 3.93 -13.07
CA VAL A 75 -0.91 5.07 -13.03
C VAL A 75 0.32 4.69 -12.22
N ILE A 76 1.52 4.86 -12.77
CA ILE A 76 2.78 4.71 -12.02
C ILE A 76 3.21 6.09 -11.51
N LEU A 77 3.44 6.24 -10.22
CA LEU A 77 4.05 7.45 -9.66
C LEU A 77 5.57 7.41 -9.87
N ASP A 78 6.02 7.56 -11.11
CA ASP A 78 7.41 7.44 -11.52
C ASP A 78 8.21 8.69 -11.13
N ALA A 79 8.42 8.89 -9.83
CA ALA A 79 9.22 9.98 -9.28
C ALA A 79 9.79 9.59 -7.90
N ALA A 80 10.87 10.26 -7.50
CA ALA A 80 11.38 10.20 -6.14
C ALA A 80 10.51 11.08 -5.22
N PHE A 81 10.12 10.53 -4.09
CA PHE A 81 9.39 11.24 -3.03
C PHE A 81 10.18 11.14 -1.72
N ASP A 82 10.23 12.20 -0.96
CA ASP A 82 10.69 12.15 0.42
C ASP A 82 9.60 11.61 1.36
N THR A 83 9.92 11.44 2.63
CA THR A 83 8.99 10.86 3.62
C THR A 83 7.73 11.69 3.79
N GLU A 84 7.84 13.03 3.81
CA GLU A 84 6.68 13.91 3.98
C GLU A 84 5.75 13.84 2.77
N GLN A 85 6.34 13.78 1.57
CA GLN A 85 5.60 13.63 0.33
C GLN A 85 4.89 12.26 0.27
N PHE A 86 5.56 11.16 0.71
CA PHE A 86 4.93 9.85 0.80
C PHE A 86 3.75 9.82 1.76
N LEU A 87 3.88 10.41 2.94
CA LEU A 87 2.78 10.52 3.90
C LEU A 87 1.63 11.33 3.31
N ALA A 88 1.94 12.47 2.69
CA ALA A 88 0.91 13.30 2.06
C ALA A 88 0.22 12.61 0.87
N LEU A 89 0.93 11.75 0.12
CA LEU A 89 0.35 10.92 -0.94
C LEU A 89 -0.54 9.82 -0.34
N MET A 90 -0.05 9.15 0.71
CA MET A 90 -0.74 8.02 1.35
C MET A 90 -2.15 8.40 1.79
N GLY A 91 -2.35 9.55 2.41
CA GLY A 91 -3.66 10.02 2.87
C GLY A 91 -4.71 10.25 1.77
N ASN A 92 -4.37 10.03 0.49
CA ASN A 92 -5.35 10.12 -0.61
C ASN A 92 -5.83 8.74 -1.11
N PHE A 93 -5.29 7.66 -0.57
CA PHE A 93 -5.67 6.32 -0.96
C PHE A 93 -6.75 5.75 -0.04
N SER A 94 -7.73 5.07 -0.64
CA SER A 94 -8.76 4.32 0.09
C SER A 94 -8.24 2.94 0.56
N LEU A 95 -7.19 2.43 -0.08
CA LEU A 95 -6.58 1.15 0.25
C LEU A 95 -5.13 1.13 -0.23
N LEU A 96 -4.23 0.55 0.57
CA LEU A 96 -2.90 0.15 0.14
C LEU A 96 -2.80 -1.39 0.07
N ILE A 97 -2.34 -1.92 -1.05
CA ILE A 97 -1.92 -3.32 -1.19
C ILE A 97 -0.39 -3.31 -1.29
N GLY A 98 0.31 -3.93 -0.34
CA GLY A 98 1.75 -3.76 -0.28
C GLY A 98 2.54 -4.94 0.23
N MET A 99 3.72 -5.12 -0.35
CA MET A 99 4.76 -6.04 0.11
C MET A 99 5.96 -5.31 0.75
N ARG A 100 5.99 -3.99 0.75
CA ARG A 100 7.03 -3.17 1.37
C ARG A 100 6.61 -2.74 2.78
N LEU A 101 7.38 -3.16 3.80
CA LEU A 101 7.10 -2.82 5.20
C LEU A 101 6.89 -1.31 5.42
N HIS A 102 7.74 -0.47 4.86
CA HIS A 102 7.60 0.99 5.01
C HIS A 102 6.31 1.53 4.37
N ALA A 103 5.84 0.95 3.26
CA ALA A 103 4.56 1.34 2.69
C ALA A 103 3.40 1.03 3.65
N LEU A 104 3.43 -0.15 4.29
CA LEU A 104 2.45 -0.56 5.29
C LEU A 104 2.50 0.34 6.53
N ILE A 105 3.71 0.72 6.99
CA ILE A 105 3.90 1.67 8.09
C ILE A 105 3.30 3.03 7.72
N PHE A 106 3.57 3.55 6.53
CA PHE A 106 3.00 4.84 6.10
C PHE A 106 1.47 4.80 6.00
N ALA A 107 0.91 3.68 5.51
CA ALA A 107 -0.55 3.49 5.50
C ALA A 107 -1.11 3.50 6.93
N ALA A 108 -0.49 2.76 7.85
CA ALA A 108 -0.90 2.72 9.25
C ALA A 108 -0.84 4.11 9.92
N VAL A 109 0.25 4.86 9.70
CA VAL A 109 0.41 6.24 10.25
C VAL A 109 -0.66 7.19 9.72
N MET A 110 -1.06 7.01 8.45
CA MET A 110 -2.07 7.84 7.79
C MET A 110 -3.50 7.30 7.94
N GLU A 111 -3.69 6.25 8.76
CA GLU A 111 -4.97 5.59 8.99
C GLU A 111 -5.63 5.06 7.70
N VAL A 112 -4.79 4.75 6.69
CA VAL A 112 -5.23 4.14 5.44
C VAL A 112 -5.29 2.63 5.61
N PRO A 113 -6.42 1.99 5.33
CA PRO A 113 -6.53 0.55 5.35
C PRO A 113 -5.49 -0.09 4.43
N PHE A 114 -4.92 -1.22 4.84
CA PHE A 114 -3.96 -1.91 4.00
C PHE A 114 -4.13 -3.43 4.01
N ILE A 115 -3.66 -4.05 2.93
CA ILE A 115 -3.52 -5.50 2.79
C ILE A 115 -2.05 -5.80 2.52
N ALA A 116 -1.46 -6.62 3.37
CA ALA A 116 -0.07 -7.03 3.24
C ALA A 116 0.07 -8.35 2.48
N LEU A 117 1.10 -8.43 1.63
CA LEU A 117 1.65 -9.66 1.11
C LEU A 117 3.01 -9.88 1.78
N SER A 118 3.14 -10.97 2.51
CA SER A 118 4.34 -11.24 3.28
C SER A 118 5.38 -12.00 2.47
N TYR A 119 6.63 -11.62 2.62
CA TYR A 119 7.82 -12.35 2.17
C TYR A 119 8.92 -12.31 3.23
N ASP A 120 8.67 -11.66 4.37
CA ASP A 120 9.64 -11.43 5.44
C ASP A 120 8.90 -11.45 6.78
N PRO A 121 9.40 -12.16 7.80
CA PRO A 121 8.79 -12.22 9.13
C PRO A 121 8.55 -10.84 9.79
N LYS A 122 9.30 -9.80 9.38
CA LYS A 122 9.08 -8.42 9.87
C LYS A 122 7.73 -7.87 9.42
N ILE A 123 7.27 -8.25 8.22
CA ILE A 123 5.95 -7.88 7.73
C ILE A 123 4.88 -8.56 8.57
N ASP A 124 5.01 -9.86 8.81
CA ASP A 124 4.07 -10.62 9.63
C ASP A 124 3.97 -10.06 11.05
N GLY A 125 5.14 -9.75 11.65
CA GLY A 125 5.20 -9.14 12.97
C GLY A 125 4.49 -7.79 13.04
N PHE A 126 4.75 -6.91 12.07
CA PHE A 126 4.09 -5.60 11.99
C PHE A 126 2.59 -5.73 11.79
N VAL A 127 2.15 -6.54 10.81
CA VAL A 127 0.72 -6.72 10.52
C VAL A 127 -0.04 -7.27 11.72
N LYS A 128 0.56 -8.22 12.47
CA LYS A 128 0.00 -8.74 13.72
C LYS A 128 -0.12 -7.67 14.79
N GLU A 129 0.91 -6.81 14.96
CA GLU A 129 0.92 -5.74 15.95
C GLU A 129 -0.19 -4.72 15.71
N VAL A 130 -0.44 -4.37 14.44
CA VAL A 130 -1.47 -3.39 14.06
C VAL A 130 -2.83 -4.03 13.77
N GLU A 131 -2.98 -5.35 13.96
CA GLU A 131 -4.19 -6.11 13.64
C GLU A 131 -4.64 -5.91 12.17
N GLY A 132 -3.66 -5.76 11.27
CA GLY A 132 -3.89 -5.52 9.86
C GLY A 132 -4.28 -6.78 9.09
N THR A 133 -4.65 -6.61 7.82
CA THR A 133 -4.97 -7.72 6.93
C THR A 133 -3.71 -8.25 6.25
N ASN A 134 -3.45 -9.56 6.39
CA ASN A 134 -2.39 -10.28 5.68
C ASN A 134 -2.99 -11.43 4.89
N ILE A 135 -2.78 -11.46 3.57
CA ILE A 135 -3.26 -12.55 2.70
C ILE A 135 -2.22 -13.67 2.54
N GLY A 136 -1.15 -13.64 3.35
CA GLY A 136 -0.15 -14.71 3.40
C GLY A 136 1.07 -14.46 2.54
N ALA A 137 1.77 -15.56 2.25
CA ALA A 137 3.05 -15.52 1.56
C ALA A 137 2.90 -15.18 0.08
N ILE A 138 3.76 -14.30 -0.41
CA ILE A 138 3.76 -13.81 -1.80
C ILE A 138 3.86 -14.93 -2.85
N GLU A 139 4.48 -16.05 -2.49
CA GLU A 139 4.65 -17.18 -3.40
C GLU A 139 3.35 -17.95 -3.67
N ASN A 140 2.38 -17.84 -2.77
CA ASN A 140 1.21 -18.71 -2.74
C ASN A 140 -0.13 -17.98 -2.83
N PHE A 141 -0.14 -16.64 -2.81
CA PHE A 141 -1.40 -15.93 -2.90
C PHE A 141 -2.03 -16.09 -4.30
N VAL A 142 -3.34 -16.04 -4.34
CA VAL A 142 -4.12 -16.03 -5.57
C VAL A 142 -4.93 -14.75 -5.67
N ALA A 143 -5.22 -14.34 -6.91
CA ALA A 143 -5.90 -13.07 -7.18
C ALA A 143 -7.27 -12.98 -6.49
N GLU A 144 -8.03 -14.06 -6.47
CA GLU A 144 -9.37 -14.12 -5.90
C GLU A 144 -9.39 -13.78 -4.41
N ASP A 145 -8.43 -14.31 -3.63
CA ASP A 145 -8.33 -14.04 -2.19
C ASP A 145 -8.03 -12.55 -1.94
N LEU A 146 -7.15 -11.96 -2.76
CA LEU A 146 -6.84 -10.54 -2.68
C LEU A 146 -8.05 -9.66 -3.02
N VAL A 147 -8.80 -10.01 -4.07
CA VAL A 147 -10.03 -9.30 -4.47
C VAL A 147 -11.05 -9.31 -3.35
N VAL A 148 -11.31 -10.48 -2.75
CA VAL A 148 -12.26 -10.62 -1.63
C VAL A 148 -11.81 -9.78 -0.43
N ALA A 149 -10.52 -9.85 -0.06
CA ALA A 149 -9.97 -9.06 1.04
C ALA A 149 -10.11 -7.55 0.76
N ALA A 150 -9.74 -7.10 -0.44
CA ALA A 150 -9.81 -5.70 -0.83
C ALA A 150 -11.26 -5.17 -0.83
N GLN A 151 -12.21 -5.95 -1.35
CA GLN A 151 -13.62 -5.57 -1.33
C GLN A 151 -14.19 -5.46 0.09
N ASN A 152 -13.79 -6.35 0.99
CA ASN A 152 -14.20 -6.28 2.39
C ASN A 152 -13.65 -5.00 3.06
N VAL A 153 -12.39 -4.67 2.81
CA VAL A 153 -11.75 -3.46 3.35
C VAL A 153 -12.42 -2.20 2.80
N LEU A 154 -12.62 -2.11 1.48
CA LEU A 154 -13.26 -0.95 0.83
C LEU A 154 -14.72 -0.73 1.28
N LYS A 155 -15.44 -1.78 1.66
CA LYS A 155 -16.79 -1.67 2.23
C LYS A 155 -16.79 -1.15 3.67
N LEU A 156 -15.70 -1.36 4.42
CA LEU A 156 -15.53 -0.96 5.81
C LEU A 156 -15.04 0.50 5.97
N GLU A 157 -14.93 1.27 4.91
CA GLU A 157 -14.38 2.65 4.88
C GLU A 157 -14.95 3.63 5.91
N ASN A 158 -15.91 3.21 6.75
CA ASN A 158 -16.53 4.05 7.79
C ASN A 158 -16.20 3.65 9.24
N THR A 159 -15.36 2.65 9.46
CA THR A 159 -14.96 2.28 10.83
C THR A 159 -13.52 2.73 11.08
N SER A 160 -13.38 3.76 11.93
CA SER A 160 -12.07 4.16 12.46
C SER A 160 -11.35 2.95 13.04
N ASN A 161 -10.17 2.63 12.55
CA ASN A 161 -9.36 1.56 13.11
C ASN A 161 -8.73 2.08 14.42
N GLU A 162 -9.42 1.90 15.54
CA GLU A 162 -8.99 2.36 16.88
C GLU A 162 -7.57 1.91 17.22
N ARG A 163 -7.15 0.74 16.70
CA ARG A 163 -5.82 0.20 16.92
C ARG A 163 -4.73 1.01 16.21
N LEU A 164 -4.98 1.47 14.98
CA LEU A 164 -4.05 2.34 14.26
C LEU A 164 -3.89 3.70 14.95
N VAL A 165 -4.99 4.25 15.49
CA VAL A 165 -4.94 5.48 16.29
C VAL A 165 -4.05 5.29 17.52
N GLN A 166 -4.24 4.21 18.28
CA GLN A 166 -3.42 3.89 19.46
C GLN A 166 -1.94 3.71 19.13
N LEU A 167 -1.61 3.08 17.99
CA LEU A 167 -0.22 2.91 17.56
C LEU A 167 0.43 4.23 17.17
N ARG A 168 -0.32 5.11 16.54
CA ARG A 168 0.14 6.47 16.23
C ARG A 168 0.43 7.27 17.50
N GLU A 169 -0.45 7.21 18.48
CA GLU A 169 -0.24 7.83 19.77
C GLU A 169 1.01 7.29 20.46
N LYS A 170 1.18 5.96 20.54
CA LYS A 170 2.40 5.32 21.08
C LYS A 170 3.68 5.72 20.32
N ALA A 171 3.62 5.81 18.99
CA ALA A 171 4.77 6.22 18.19
C ALA A 171 5.16 7.69 18.47
N LEU A 172 4.18 8.56 18.66
CA LEU A 172 4.41 9.95 19.07
C LEU A 172 5.00 10.06 20.47
N GLU A 173 4.48 9.30 21.45
CA GLU A 173 5.02 9.23 22.80
C GLU A 173 6.48 8.75 22.82
N ASN A 174 6.79 7.66 22.08
CA ASN A 174 8.14 7.12 21.97
C ASN A 174 9.10 8.13 21.31
N SER A 175 8.65 8.87 20.31
CA SER A 175 9.44 9.91 19.66
C SER A 175 9.74 11.07 20.63
N GLN A 176 8.75 11.50 21.42
CA GLN A 176 8.94 12.55 22.45
C GLN A 176 9.89 12.11 23.57
N LEU A 177 9.79 10.84 24.00
CA LEU A 177 10.72 10.25 24.98
C LEU A 177 12.15 10.20 24.43
N ALA A 178 12.34 9.79 23.17
CA ALA A 178 13.65 9.77 22.51
C ALA A 178 14.25 11.18 22.41
N PHE A 179 13.45 12.19 22.02
CA PHE A 179 13.88 13.59 22.00
C PHE A 179 14.23 14.11 23.41
N GLY A 180 13.46 13.74 24.42
CA GLY A 180 13.74 14.11 25.83
C GLY A 180 15.03 13.50 26.38
N LEU A 181 15.45 12.34 25.89
CA LEU A 181 16.72 11.69 26.27
C LEU A 181 17.93 12.28 25.54
N LEU A 182 17.77 12.78 24.32
CA LEU A 182 18.83 13.40 23.53
C LEU A 182 19.17 14.84 23.99
N ASN A 183 18.29 15.47 24.75
CA ASN A 183 18.45 16.85 25.26
C ASN A 183 18.84 16.90 26.75
N ARG A 184 19.31 15.78 27.33
CA ARG A 184 19.91 15.70 28.66
C ARG A 184 21.41 15.43 28.54
#